data_9911da854312b8348f012f3156cd8272
#
_entry.id   9911da854312b8348f012f3156cd8272
#
_cell.length_a   1.000
_cell.length_b   1.000
_cell.length_c   1.000
_cell.angle_alpha   90.00
_cell.angle_beta   90.00
_cell.angle_gamma   90.00
#
_symmetry.space_group_name_H-M   'P 1'
#
loop_
_entity.id
_entity.type
_entity.pdbx_description
1 polymer ?
#
loop_
_entity_poly.entity_id
_entity_poly.type
_entity_poly.pdbx_seq_one_letter_code
_entity_poly.pdbx_strand_id
1 'polypeptide(L)'
;MRKFLVVLYTAFLIGANAAAADVAALREGDMKKLALHETPVPVPEVVLLNAQDGEHSLADYRGKWVVLNFWATWCAPCRREMPSLDRLQAALPDIAVVPVATGRNAVPGIERFYAEAEVQLLPVLRDPKSELARGMGVMGLPVTVILNPEGQEVGRLIGDAEWDSDSAKAILTALAAGQ
;
A
#
# COMPACT_ATOMS: atom_id res chain seq x y z
N MET A 1 -29.47 33.12 -17.66
CA MET A 1 -28.16 32.78 -17.12
C MET A 1 -28.20 31.47 -16.31
N ARG A 2 -28.69 30.35 -16.90
CA ARG A 2 -28.86 29.07 -16.14
C ARG A 2 -28.35 27.83 -16.87
N LYS A 3 -27.61 27.96 -17.96
CA LYS A 3 -27.15 26.83 -18.80
C LYS A 3 -25.63 26.55 -18.77
N PHE A 4 -24.82 27.35 -18.06
CA PHE A 4 -23.36 27.17 -18.02
C PHE A 4 -22.83 26.35 -16.85
N LEU A 5 -23.67 26.02 -15.84
CA LEU A 5 -23.20 25.33 -14.63
C LEU A 5 -23.21 23.80 -14.72
N VAL A 6 -23.94 23.24 -15.72
CA VAL A 6 -24.09 21.79 -15.86
C VAL A 6 -22.93 21.14 -16.62
N VAL A 7 -22.25 21.89 -17.50
CA VAL A 7 -21.17 21.33 -18.34
C VAL A 7 -19.86 21.11 -17.57
N LEU A 8 -19.59 21.89 -16.51
CA LEU A 8 -18.37 21.73 -15.72
C LEU A 8 -18.38 20.51 -14.80
N TYR A 9 -19.55 20.04 -14.35
CA TYR A 9 -19.65 18.90 -13.44
C TYR A 9 -19.49 17.55 -14.16
N THR A 10 -19.88 17.46 -15.43
CA THR A 10 -19.76 16.24 -16.24
C THR A 10 -18.33 15.96 -16.72
N ALA A 11 -17.50 17.00 -16.92
CA ALA A 11 -16.11 16.83 -17.35
C ALA A 11 -15.22 16.23 -16.26
N PHE A 12 -15.49 16.52 -14.97
CA PHE A 12 -14.69 16.01 -13.86
C PHE A 12 -14.95 14.52 -13.58
N LEU A 13 -16.19 14.05 -13.78
CA LEU A 13 -16.56 12.63 -13.59
C LEU A 13 -16.02 11.72 -14.72
N ILE A 14 -15.86 12.26 -15.94
CA ILE A 14 -15.38 11.48 -17.09
C ILE A 14 -13.85 11.20 -16.95
N GLY A 15 -13.07 12.14 -16.39
CA GLY A 15 -11.63 11.98 -16.21
C GLY A 15 -11.26 10.89 -15.19
N ALA A 16 -11.96 10.82 -14.05
CA ALA A 16 -11.68 9.83 -13.00
C ALA A 16 -12.01 8.38 -13.45
N ASN A 17 -13.09 8.19 -14.20
CA ASN A 17 -13.47 6.88 -14.73
C ASN A 17 -12.51 6.37 -15.82
N ALA A 18 -11.94 7.25 -16.63
CA ALA A 18 -10.98 6.87 -17.67
C ALA A 18 -9.64 6.40 -17.05
N ALA A 19 -9.12 7.11 -16.05
CA ALA A 19 -7.88 6.72 -15.37
C ALA A 19 -8.01 5.38 -14.63
N ALA A 20 -9.14 5.13 -13.96
CA ALA A 20 -9.39 3.85 -13.29
C ALA A 20 -9.53 2.68 -14.28
N ALA A 21 -10.12 2.91 -15.46
CA ALA A 21 -10.23 1.91 -16.52
C ALA A 21 -8.86 1.57 -17.12
N ASP A 22 -7.98 2.55 -17.31
CA ASP A 22 -6.62 2.36 -17.80
C ASP A 22 -5.78 1.53 -16.83
N VAL A 23 -5.84 1.83 -15.51
CA VAL A 23 -5.13 1.06 -14.49
C VAL A 23 -5.65 -0.37 -14.40
N ALA A 24 -6.95 -0.59 -14.57
CA ALA A 24 -7.54 -1.93 -14.57
C ALA A 24 -7.00 -2.81 -15.71
N ALA A 25 -6.71 -2.22 -16.87
CA ALA A 25 -6.15 -2.92 -18.03
C ALA A 25 -4.68 -3.36 -17.83
N LEU A 26 -3.94 -2.73 -16.91
CA LEU A 26 -2.55 -3.05 -16.61
C LEU A 26 -2.38 -4.26 -15.69
N ARG A 27 -3.47 -4.82 -15.15
CA ARG A 27 -3.42 -5.94 -14.19
C ARG A 27 -3.12 -7.26 -14.87
N GLU A 28 -1.90 -7.74 -14.66
CA GLU A 28 -1.42 -9.04 -15.13
C GLU A 28 -0.86 -9.87 -13.96
N GLY A 29 -0.72 -11.16 -14.14
CA GLY A 29 -0.17 -12.07 -13.13
C GLY A 29 -0.90 -11.92 -11.78
N ASP A 30 -0.13 -11.72 -10.72
CA ASP A 30 -0.64 -11.51 -9.37
C ASP A 30 -1.46 -10.22 -9.21
N MET A 31 -1.17 -9.21 -10.02
CA MET A 31 -1.91 -7.94 -9.97
C MET A 31 -3.37 -8.08 -10.39
N LYS A 32 -3.80 -9.19 -10.98
CA LYS A 32 -5.22 -9.51 -11.20
C LYS A 32 -6.01 -9.61 -9.88
N LYS A 33 -5.33 -9.88 -8.77
CA LYS A 33 -5.91 -9.91 -7.42
C LYS A 33 -6.15 -8.50 -6.83
N LEU A 34 -5.54 -7.45 -7.42
CA LEU A 34 -5.70 -6.08 -6.95
C LEU A 34 -7.11 -5.57 -7.22
N ALA A 35 -7.87 -5.31 -6.17
CA ALA A 35 -9.17 -4.64 -6.23
C ALA A 35 -8.97 -3.13 -6.06
N LEU A 36 -9.43 -2.35 -7.04
CA LEU A 36 -9.44 -0.88 -6.96
C LEU A 36 -10.81 -0.42 -6.47
N HIS A 37 -10.83 0.61 -5.64
CA HIS A 37 -12.05 1.21 -5.12
C HIS A 37 -12.58 2.29 -6.07
N GLU A 38 -13.88 2.35 -6.26
CA GLU A 38 -14.52 3.44 -7.01
C GLU A 38 -14.42 4.78 -6.27
N THR A 39 -14.39 4.72 -4.94
CA THR A 39 -14.25 5.88 -4.05
C THR A 39 -13.18 5.58 -3.01
N PRO A 40 -12.23 6.49 -2.77
CA PRO A 40 -11.22 6.32 -1.74
C PRO A 40 -11.84 6.11 -0.35
N VAL A 41 -11.26 5.19 0.43
CA VAL A 41 -11.73 4.81 1.76
C VAL A 41 -10.85 5.44 2.84
N PRO A 42 -11.43 6.10 3.86
CA PRO A 42 -10.65 6.65 4.98
C PRO A 42 -9.87 5.56 5.73
N VAL A 43 -8.65 5.88 6.12
CA VAL A 43 -7.79 5.01 6.92
C VAL A 43 -7.79 5.51 8.37
N PRO A 44 -7.93 4.62 9.38
CA PRO A 44 -7.92 5.04 10.78
C PRO A 44 -6.54 5.57 11.20
N GLU A 45 -6.54 6.60 12.04
CA GLU A 45 -5.31 7.09 12.66
C GLU A 45 -4.94 6.19 13.84
N VAL A 46 -3.78 5.54 13.73
CA VAL A 46 -3.25 4.63 14.75
C VAL A 46 -1.77 4.92 14.94
N VAL A 47 -1.31 4.87 16.18
CA VAL A 47 0.11 4.96 16.52
C VAL A 47 0.79 3.63 16.22
N LEU A 48 1.79 3.66 15.36
CA LEU A 48 2.69 2.57 15.05
C LEU A 48 4.00 2.76 15.82
N LEU A 49 4.79 1.69 15.98
CA LEU A 49 6.08 1.75 16.65
C LEU A 49 7.20 1.37 15.66
N ASN A 50 8.30 2.12 15.67
CA ASN A 50 9.51 1.73 14.95
C ASN A 50 10.34 0.67 15.72
N ALA A 51 11.56 0.37 15.25
CA ALA A 51 12.45 -0.58 15.90
C ALA A 51 12.92 -0.14 17.29
N GLN A 52 12.94 1.14 17.59
CA GLN A 52 13.33 1.73 18.87
C GLN A 52 12.15 2.12 19.78
N ASP A 53 10.96 1.57 19.49
CA ASP A 53 9.70 1.91 20.16
C ASP A 53 9.26 3.39 20.04
N GLY A 54 9.85 4.12 19.08
CA GLY A 54 9.43 5.47 18.73
C GLY A 54 8.08 5.46 18.00
N GLU A 55 7.23 6.43 18.31
CA GLU A 55 5.90 6.56 17.71
C GLU A 55 6.00 7.05 16.27
N HIS A 56 5.20 6.44 15.40
CA HIS A 56 5.00 6.78 13.99
C HIS A 56 3.53 6.75 13.63
N SER A 57 3.19 7.41 12.53
CA SER A 57 1.83 7.43 12.00
C SER A 57 1.86 7.29 10.48
N LEU A 58 0.79 6.77 9.90
CA LEU A 58 0.60 6.83 8.44
C LEU A 58 0.47 8.28 7.94
N ALA A 59 0.14 9.23 8.81
CA ALA A 59 0.14 10.65 8.49
C ALA A 59 1.54 11.19 8.11
N ASP A 60 2.62 10.54 8.55
CA ASP A 60 4.00 10.90 8.19
C ASP A 60 4.28 10.72 6.69
N TYR A 61 3.45 9.94 6.00
CA TYR A 61 3.54 9.67 4.57
C TYR A 61 2.59 10.51 3.71
N ARG A 62 1.87 11.47 4.30
CA ARG A 62 0.99 12.38 3.54
C ARG A 62 1.77 13.09 2.43
N GLY A 63 1.12 13.27 1.29
CA GLY A 63 1.75 13.83 0.09
C GLY A 63 2.50 12.80 -0.78
N LYS A 64 2.54 11.52 -0.37
CA LYS A 64 3.13 10.43 -1.14
C LYS A 64 2.11 9.34 -1.40
N TRP A 65 2.28 8.63 -2.51
CA TRP A 65 1.66 7.32 -2.69
C TRP A 65 2.31 6.31 -1.76
N VAL A 66 1.51 5.42 -1.18
CA VAL A 66 2.00 4.42 -0.22
C VAL A 66 1.53 3.03 -0.63
N VAL A 67 2.46 2.09 -0.62
CA VAL A 67 2.19 0.65 -0.65
C VAL A 67 2.31 0.14 0.79
N LEU A 68 1.18 0.09 1.49
CA LEU A 68 1.09 -0.35 2.89
C LEU A 68 0.88 -1.86 2.93
N ASN A 69 1.84 -2.60 3.49
CA ASN A 69 1.79 -4.06 3.57
C ASN A 69 1.62 -4.54 5.01
N PHE A 70 0.59 -5.32 5.28
CA PHE A 70 0.37 -5.99 6.57
C PHE A 70 0.99 -7.38 6.53
N TRP A 71 1.94 -7.63 7.43
CA TRP A 71 2.71 -8.86 7.47
C TRP A 71 3.05 -9.34 8.88
N ALA A 72 3.69 -10.51 9.01
CA ALA A 72 4.26 -10.98 10.26
C ALA A 72 5.44 -11.91 10.02
N THR A 73 6.35 -11.99 10.98
CA THR A 73 7.55 -12.86 10.93
C THR A 73 7.21 -14.35 10.84
N TRP A 74 6.07 -14.77 11.35
CA TRP A 74 5.57 -16.14 11.31
C TRP A 74 4.72 -16.46 10.07
N CYS A 75 4.43 -15.48 9.23
CA CYS A 75 3.61 -15.61 8.03
C CYS A 75 4.49 -16.00 6.83
N ALA A 76 4.46 -17.26 6.43
CA ALA A 76 5.32 -17.76 5.33
C ALA A 76 5.09 -17.04 3.98
N PRO A 77 3.84 -16.81 3.49
CA PRO A 77 3.64 -16.04 2.25
C PRO A 77 4.12 -14.60 2.36
N CYS A 78 3.96 -13.94 3.53
CA CYS A 78 4.49 -12.58 3.75
C CYS A 78 6.01 -12.52 3.58
N ARG A 79 6.71 -13.52 4.11
CA ARG A 79 8.17 -13.62 4.00
C ARG A 79 8.64 -13.82 2.56
N ARG A 80 7.86 -14.53 1.73
CA ARG A 80 8.20 -14.73 0.32
C ARG A 80 8.11 -13.45 -0.50
N GLU A 81 7.09 -12.62 -0.25
CA GLU A 81 6.90 -11.37 -1.02
C GLU A 81 7.81 -10.21 -0.59
N MET A 82 8.32 -10.21 0.65
CA MET A 82 9.07 -9.08 1.22
C MET A 82 10.27 -8.62 0.36
N PRO A 83 11.09 -9.51 -0.22
CA PRO A 83 12.16 -9.09 -1.12
C PRO A 83 11.67 -8.35 -2.37
N SER A 84 10.49 -8.70 -2.89
CA SER A 84 9.90 -8.00 -4.04
C SER A 84 9.41 -6.60 -3.66
N LEU A 85 8.92 -6.41 -2.44
CA LEU A 85 8.59 -5.09 -1.89
C LEU A 85 9.83 -4.20 -1.74
N ASP A 86 10.96 -4.76 -1.31
CA ASP A 86 12.23 -4.03 -1.21
C ASP A 86 12.74 -3.59 -2.60
N ARG A 87 12.69 -4.50 -3.59
CA ARG A 87 13.02 -4.17 -4.98
C ARG A 87 12.06 -3.17 -5.60
N LEU A 88 10.76 -3.21 -5.24
CA LEU A 88 9.80 -2.19 -5.63
C LEU A 88 10.20 -0.81 -5.09
N GLN A 89 10.59 -0.71 -3.81
CA GLN A 89 11.08 0.54 -3.21
C GLN A 89 12.30 1.09 -3.94
N ALA A 90 13.23 0.22 -4.35
CA ALA A 90 14.38 0.62 -5.16
C ALA A 90 13.98 1.14 -6.55
N ALA A 91 12.99 0.51 -7.17
CA ALA A 91 12.54 0.85 -8.52
C ALA A 91 11.68 2.12 -8.57
N LEU A 92 10.91 2.40 -7.52
CA LEU A 92 9.98 3.54 -7.42
C LEU A 92 10.23 4.34 -6.13
N PRO A 93 11.33 5.10 -6.02
CA PRO A 93 11.75 5.77 -4.79
C PRO A 93 10.78 6.87 -4.32
N ASP A 94 9.94 7.41 -5.21
CA ASP A 94 8.96 8.45 -4.90
C ASP A 94 7.67 7.87 -4.27
N ILE A 95 7.47 6.55 -4.36
CA ILE A 95 6.38 5.83 -3.72
C ILE A 95 6.92 5.21 -2.43
N ALA A 96 6.24 5.40 -1.30
CA ALA A 96 6.67 4.82 -0.04
C ALA A 96 6.17 3.38 0.10
N VAL A 97 7.06 2.40 0.24
CA VAL A 97 6.70 1.03 0.59
C VAL A 97 6.84 0.85 2.10
N VAL A 98 5.73 0.59 2.77
CA VAL A 98 5.61 0.63 4.24
C VAL A 98 5.06 -0.71 4.76
N PRO A 99 5.92 -1.69 5.05
CA PRO A 99 5.50 -2.90 5.73
C PRO A 99 5.25 -2.63 7.22
N VAL A 100 4.10 -3.11 7.72
CA VAL A 100 3.70 -3.01 9.12
C VAL A 100 3.55 -4.41 9.70
N ALA A 101 4.45 -4.78 10.62
CA ALA A 101 4.42 -6.05 11.31
C ALA A 101 3.25 -6.07 12.31
N THR A 102 2.23 -6.87 12.02
CA THR A 102 0.94 -6.88 12.70
C THR A 102 0.90 -7.94 13.80
N GLY A 103 0.48 -7.55 15.00
CA GLY A 103 0.44 -8.43 16.17
C GLY A 103 1.82 -8.65 16.79
N ARG A 104 2.02 -9.81 17.42
CA ARG A 104 3.28 -10.12 18.12
C ARG A 104 4.43 -10.36 17.15
N ASN A 105 5.26 -9.37 16.99
CA ASN A 105 6.51 -9.43 16.23
C ASN A 105 7.62 -8.72 17.02
N ALA A 106 8.56 -9.50 17.54
CA ALA A 106 9.71 -8.94 18.25
C ALA A 106 10.69 -8.31 17.25
N VAL A 107 11.21 -7.13 17.57
CA VAL A 107 12.18 -6.39 16.73
C VAL A 107 13.37 -7.26 16.30
N PRO A 108 14.05 -8.03 17.20
CA PRO A 108 15.16 -8.88 16.77
C PRO A 108 14.76 -9.97 15.76
N GLY A 109 13.49 -10.40 15.78
CA GLY A 109 12.96 -11.36 14.81
C GLY A 109 12.74 -10.74 13.43
N ILE A 110 12.27 -9.47 13.39
CA ILE A 110 12.12 -8.71 12.15
C ILE A 110 13.49 -8.42 11.54
N GLU A 111 14.42 -7.89 12.32
CA GLU A 111 15.77 -7.54 11.88
C GLU A 111 16.54 -8.75 11.33
N ARG A 112 16.45 -9.89 12.04
CA ARG A 112 17.05 -11.13 11.55
C ARG A 112 16.45 -11.55 10.21
N PHE A 113 15.13 -11.52 10.08
CA PHE A 113 14.48 -11.85 8.83
C PHE A 113 14.88 -10.88 7.71
N TYR A 114 14.95 -9.57 7.98
CA TYR A 114 15.38 -8.59 6.98
C TYR A 114 16.82 -8.86 6.53
N ALA A 115 17.72 -9.20 7.45
CA ALA A 115 19.08 -9.59 7.12
C ALA A 115 19.15 -10.87 6.29
N GLU A 116 18.39 -11.93 6.66
CA GLU A 116 18.30 -13.19 5.91
C GLU A 116 17.72 -13.03 4.50
N ALA A 117 16.77 -12.13 4.33
CA ALA A 117 16.05 -11.87 3.08
C ALA A 117 16.66 -10.71 2.25
N GLU A 118 17.79 -10.16 2.72
CA GLU A 118 18.50 -9.03 2.09
C GLU A 118 17.62 -7.78 1.89
N VAL A 119 16.63 -7.55 2.78
CA VAL A 119 15.79 -6.36 2.80
C VAL A 119 16.58 -5.19 3.38
N GLN A 120 16.72 -4.11 2.61
CA GLN A 120 17.62 -2.99 2.96
C GLN A 120 16.92 -1.63 3.00
N LEU A 121 15.85 -1.44 2.24
CA LEU A 121 15.22 -0.13 2.03
C LEU A 121 13.94 0.05 2.86
N LEU A 122 13.34 -1.05 3.31
CA LEU A 122 12.05 -1.01 3.97
C LEU A 122 12.18 -0.64 5.45
N PRO A 123 11.29 0.24 5.98
CA PRO A 123 11.27 0.58 7.39
C PRO A 123 10.82 -0.61 8.25
N VAL A 124 11.27 -0.62 9.52
CA VAL A 124 10.69 -1.50 10.54
C VAL A 124 9.58 -0.73 11.26
N LEU A 125 8.32 -1.02 10.92
CA LEU A 125 7.15 -0.53 11.63
C LEU A 125 6.32 -1.69 12.17
N ARG A 126 5.70 -1.46 13.32
CA ARG A 126 4.93 -2.49 14.04
C ARG A 126 3.58 -1.93 14.49
N ASP A 127 2.57 -2.79 14.41
CA ASP A 127 1.24 -2.64 15.00
C ASP A 127 1.03 -3.77 16.05
N PRO A 128 1.64 -3.67 17.27
CA PRO A 128 1.69 -4.78 18.22
C PRO A 128 0.32 -5.24 18.71
N LYS A 129 -0.64 -4.33 18.72
CA LYS A 129 -2.02 -4.61 19.14
C LYS A 129 -2.95 -4.91 17.97
N SER A 130 -2.45 -4.90 16.74
CA SER A 130 -3.26 -5.05 15.51
C SER A 130 -4.41 -4.03 15.42
N GLU A 131 -4.22 -2.82 15.90
CA GLU A 131 -5.24 -1.77 15.90
C GLU A 131 -5.48 -1.24 14.49
N LEU A 132 -4.39 -0.95 13.75
CA LEU A 132 -4.47 -0.53 12.35
C LEU A 132 -5.05 -1.65 11.48
N ALA A 133 -4.51 -2.87 11.61
CA ALA A 133 -4.97 -4.01 10.83
C ALA A 133 -6.47 -4.28 11.02
N ARG A 134 -6.95 -4.29 12.27
CA ARG A 134 -8.38 -4.45 12.56
C ARG A 134 -9.22 -3.29 12.04
N GLY A 135 -8.76 -2.06 12.24
CA GLY A 135 -9.45 -0.86 11.77
C GLY A 135 -9.61 -0.82 10.25
N MET A 136 -8.68 -1.42 9.52
CA MET A 136 -8.73 -1.58 8.06
C MET A 136 -9.34 -2.91 7.59
N GLY A 137 -9.92 -3.71 8.50
CA GLY A 137 -10.58 -4.97 8.15
C GLY A 137 -9.64 -6.06 7.63
N VAL A 138 -8.37 -6.07 8.05
CA VAL A 138 -7.40 -7.11 7.68
C VAL A 138 -7.70 -8.37 8.49
N MET A 139 -8.23 -9.39 7.82
CA MET A 139 -8.66 -10.65 8.44
C MET A 139 -7.64 -11.78 8.30
N GLY A 140 -6.60 -11.60 7.48
CA GLY A 140 -5.52 -12.58 7.24
C GLY A 140 -4.31 -11.87 6.65
N LEU A 141 -3.17 -12.56 6.58
CA LEU A 141 -1.91 -11.99 6.09
C LEU A 141 -1.38 -12.81 4.89
N PRO A 142 -0.70 -12.16 3.95
CA PRO A 142 -0.52 -10.71 3.84
C PRO A 142 -1.75 -10.03 3.23
N VAL A 143 -1.86 -8.72 3.50
CA VAL A 143 -2.73 -7.80 2.76
C VAL A 143 -1.91 -6.57 2.44
N THR A 144 -1.97 -6.14 1.17
CA THR A 144 -1.33 -4.90 0.74
C THR A 144 -2.39 -3.91 0.29
N VAL A 145 -2.26 -2.68 0.76
CA VAL A 145 -3.19 -1.58 0.49
C VAL A 145 -2.43 -0.45 -0.21
N ILE A 146 -3.03 0.13 -1.24
CA ILE A 146 -2.48 1.30 -1.92
C ILE A 146 -3.20 2.53 -1.35
N LEU A 147 -2.40 3.49 -0.83
CA LEU A 147 -2.90 4.76 -0.34
C LEU A 147 -2.52 5.88 -1.30
N ASN A 148 -3.46 6.80 -1.54
CA ASN A 148 -3.21 8.04 -2.25
C ASN A 148 -2.47 9.06 -1.36
N PRO A 149 -1.99 10.20 -1.90
CA PRO A 149 -1.30 11.25 -1.12
C PRO A 149 -2.13 11.85 0.02
N GLU A 150 -3.45 11.79 -0.06
CA GLU A 150 -4.37 12.17 1.03
C GLU A 150 -4.42 11.12 2.14
N GLY A 151 -3.71 9.98 1.98
CA GLY A 151 -3.67 8.86 2.93
C GLY A 151 -4.96 8.05 2.97
N GLN A 152 -5.71 8.02 1.88
CA GLN A 152 -6.92 7.21 1.74
C GLN A 152 -6.62 5.94 0.93
N GLU A 153 -7.25 4.85 1.28
CA GLU A 153 -7.13 3.60 0.54
C GLU A 153 -7.86 3.70 -0.81
N VAL A 154 -7.13 3.44 -1.89
CA VAL A 154 -7.67 3.41 -3.26
C VAL A 154 -7.71 2.01 -3.87
N GLY A 155 -7.09 1.05 -3.22
CA GLY A 155 -7.14 -0.35 -3.65
C GLY A 155 -6.43 -1.28 -2.67
N ARG A 156 -6.73 -2.58 -2.78
CA ARG A 156 -6.09 -3.62 -1.96
C ARG A 156 -5.90 -4.93 -2.70
N LEU A 157 -4.88 -5.66 -2.29
CA LEU A 157 -4.59 -7.01 -2.71
C LEU A 157 -4.54 -7.91 -1.48
N ILE A 158 -5.30 -9.02 -1.50
CA ILE A 158 -5.30 -10.03 -0.44
C ILE A 158 -4.47 -11.22 -0.92
N GLY A 159 -3.53 -11.66 -0.11
CA GLY A 159 -2.53 -12.68 -0.42
C GLY A 159 -1.21 -12.09 -0.91
N ASP A 160 -0.22 -12.96 -1.10
CA ASP A 160 1.11 -12.58 -1.55
C ASP A 160 1.13 -12.24 -3.06
N ALA A 161 2.10 -11.42 -3.47
CA ALA A 161 2.30 -11.04 -4.85
C ALA A 161 3.77 -10.72 -5.15
N GLU A 162 4.15 -10.75 -6.44
CA GLU A 162 5.43 -10.25 -6.93
C GLU A 162 5.32 -8.74 -7.18
N TRP A 163 5.70 -7.95 -6.17
CA TRP A 163 5.48 -6.50 -6.16
C TRP A 163 6.42 -5.70 -7.08
N ASP A 164 7.57 -6.26 -7.46
CA ASP A 164 8.49 -5.66 -8.45
C ASP A 164 8.23 -6.13 -9.89
N SER A 165 7.09 -6.80 -10.14
CA SER A 165 6.65 -7.15 -11.50
C SER A 165 6.39 -5.90 -12.35
N ASP A 166 6.53 -6.02 -13.67
CA ASP A 166 6.26 -4.91 -14.59
C ASP A 166 4.82 -4.41 -14.47
N SER A 167 3.86 -5.32 -14.25
CA SER A 167 2.46 -4.97 -14.01
C SER A 167 2.30 -4.13 -12.74
N ALA A 168 2.90 -4.52 -11.61
CA ALA A 168 2.82 -3.76 -10.37
C ALA A 168 3.42 -2.36 -10.53
N LYS A 169 4.62 -2.25 -11.12
CA LYS A 169 5.28 -0.97 -11.40
C LYS A 169 4.44 -0.09 -12.33
N ALA A 170 3.89 -0.65 -13.40
CA ALA A 170 3.05 0.09 -14.33
C ALA A 170 1.78 0.64 -13.68
N ILE A 171 1.10 -0.17 -12.85
CA ILE A 171 -0.08 0.25 -12.09
C ILE A 171 0.26 1.40 -11.15
N LEU A 172 1.29 1.26 -10.33
CA LEU A 172 1.69 2.28 -9.35
C LEU A 172 2.13 3.58 -10.03
N THR A 173 2.86 3.48 -11.14
CA THR A 173 3.26 4.65 -11.95
C THR A 173 2.04 5.34 -12.56
N ALA A 174 1.08 4.59 -13.10
CA ALA A 174 -0.13 5.15 -13.68
C ALA A 174 -1.01 5.85 -12.63
N LEU A 175 -1.15 5.26 -11.43
CA LEU A 175 -1.84 5.88 -10.29
C LEU A 175 -1.16 7.20 -9.88
N ALA A 176 0.17 7.21 -9.81
CA ALA A 176 0.93 8.41 -9.44
C ALA A 176 0.88 9.52 -10.52
N ALA A 177 0.74 9.17 -11.79
CA ALA A 177 0.66 10.12 -12.89
C ALA A 177 -0.75 10.71 -13.12
N GLY A 178 -1.78 10.06 -12.60
CA GLY A 178 -3.20 10.45 -12.82
C GLY A 178 -3.73 11.55 -11.90
N GLN A 179 -2.85 12.26 -11.17
CA GLN A 179 -3.20 13.38 -10.26
C GLN A 179 -2.99 14.73 -10.88
#